data_3b552e3da4a0e9d5449ff2f5c4c1cca8
#
_entry.id   3b552e3da4a0e9d5449ff2f5c4c1cca8
#
_cell.length_a   1.000
_cell.length_b   1.000
_cell.length_c   1.000
_cell.angle_alpha   90.00
_cell.angle_beta   90.00
_cell.angle_gamma   90.00
#
_symmetry.space_group_name_H-M   'P 1'
#
loop_
_entity.id
_entity.type
_entity.pdbx_description
1 polymer ?
#
loop_
_entity_poly.entity_id
_entity_poly.type
_entity_poly.pdbx_seq_one_letter_code
_entity_poly.pdbx_strand_id
1 'polypeptide(L)'
;GSLFDGIGGFPYSGIKFGITPVWASEIEPWPIKVTEKHFPGIKHLGDITQINGGEIEPVDIITFGSPCFPAETLVLTEGGYKPIELVEVGDKVLTHTGKWQKVLRVGGKIADTIILKGFGHPGLEVTPEHPFYASEKKRKWRNEPNRGWDSEMSLSSWELAKNMKGKFWATPIKCDALTIPPIVETAGKGKRADIPEMNYDFWWFVGRWLGDGWLRMGERKGRPSGWGQIFVCSAFKEADKLKNNLDSLGITWNVLQERTVTKFRTTNQALANWLLENFGQHADKKTIPMWVLSLSYKYRKAIFDGYFSADGWIRPDGSFSATTVSKQLALGMRLLAESLGYASSLYFVATEDKTNIEGREVNQKDAYTVRAKIPNKNSSRTEAHGVSWGLVRKVLPCRKSVRVYNLEVEEDNSYVVENIIVHNCQDLSVAGKREGLAGERSGLFMDAIRIIRQMRTATGGKYPRFAVWENVPGAFSSNKGEDFRAVLEEIAEAEIPMPESGKWAEAGMVRIGNCDIAWRTLDAQYWGVPQRRKRIFLVADFRGQCAGEIL
;
A
#
# COMPACT_ATOMS: atom_id res chain seq x y z
N GLY A 1 24.45 13.69 -16.39
CA GLY A 1 23.92 12.39 -15.99
C GLY A 1 22.52 12.52 -15.41
N SER A 2 21.67 11.56 -15.66
CA SER A 2 20.30 11.56 -15.14
C SER A 2 20.04 10.28 -14.36
N LEU A 3 19.57 10.41 -13.11
CA LEU A 3 19.19 9.30 -12.25
C LEU A 3 17.66 9.25 -12.18
N PHE A 4 17.08 8.03 -12.22
CA PHE A 4 15.63 7.81 -12.34
C PHE A 4 15.07 8.52 -13.59
N ASP A 5 15.76 8.32 -14.71
CA ASP A 5 15.60 9.11 -15.93
C ASP A 5 14.20 9.02 -16.54
N GLY A 6 13.50 7.91 -16.33
CA GLY A 6 12.22 7.65 -16.98
C GLY A 6 12.39 7.70 -18.50
N ILE A 7 11.59 8.53 -19.16
CA ILE A 7 11.65 8.72 -20.62
C ILE A 7 12.61 9.85 -21.06
N GLY A 8 13.54 10.27 -20.21
CA GLY A 8 14.54 11.26 -20.54
C GLY A 8 14.09 12.71 -20.42
N GLY A 9 13.27 13.04 -19.43
CA GLY A 9 12.71 14.39 -19.26
C GLY A 9 13.77 15.46 -19.02
N PHE A 10 14.71 15.21 -18.13
CA PHE A 10 15.85 16.09 -17.88
C PHE A 10 16.81 16.18 -19.07
N PRO A 11 17.31 15.07 -19.65
CA PRO A 11 18.08 15.09 -20.89
C PRO A 11 17.40 15.87 -22.01
N TYR A 12 16.11 15.62 -22.27
CA TYR A 12 15.36 16.30 -23.32
C TYR A 12 15.27 17.82 -23.13
N SER A 13 15.11 18.25 -21.89
CA SER A 13 15.12 19.69 -21.58
C SER A 13 16.52 20.27 -21.73
N GLY A 14 17.56 19.54 -21.32
CA GLY A 14 18.95 20.00 -21.32
C GLY A 14 19.53 20.24 -22.72
N ILE A 15 19.23 19.39 -23.71
CA ILE A 15 19.79 19.55 -25.07
C ILE A 15 19.38 20.85 -25.74
N LYS A 16 18.23 21.43 -25.41
CA LYS A 16 17.78 22.72 -25.92
C LYS A 16 18.67 23.89 -25.48
N PHE A 17 19.45 23.66 -24.42
CA PHE A 17 20.38 24.62 -23.83
C PHE A 17 21.85 24.21 -23.99
N GLY A 18 22.14 23.28 -24.92
CA GLY A 18 23.49 22.82 -25.21
C GLY A 18 24.08 21.83 -24.19
N ILE A 19 23.26 21.25 -23.32
CA ILE A 19 23.69 20.21 -22.39
C ILE A 19 23.67 18.86 -23.11
N THR A 20 24.81 18.16 -23.12
CA THR A 20 24.93 16.83 -23.72
C THR A 20 24.64 15.74 -22.70
N PRO A 21 23.60 14.90 -22.88
CA PRO A 21 23.37 13.72 -22.04
C PRO A 21 24.48 12.68 -22.26
N VAL A 22 25.14 12.26 -21.19
CA VAL A 22 26.25 11.30 -21.24
C VAL A 22 25.77 9.91 -20.84
N TRP A 23 25.11 9.83 -19.69
CA TRP A 23 24.54 8.58 -19.17
C TRP A 23 23.23 8.82 -18.43
N ALA A 24 22.43 7.73 -18.33
CA ALA A 24 21.20 7.69 -17.57
C ALA A 24 21.11 6.40 -16.75
N SER A 25 20.53 6.47 -15.57
CA SER A 25 20.16 5.30 -14.75
C SER A 25 18.64 5.15 -14.81
N GLU A 26 18.21 4.03 -15.36
CA GLU A 26 16.82 3.58 -15.45
C GLU A 26 16.84 2.06 -15.53
N ILE A 27 15.88 1.40 -14.86
CA ILE A 27 15.79 -0.08 -14.85
C ILE A 27 14.74 -0.61 -15.83
N GLU A 28 13.83 0.26 -16.26
CA GLU A 28 12.69 -0.15 -17.07
C GLU A 28 13.04 -0.19 -18.57
N PRO A 29 12.82 -1.32 -19.27
CA PRO A 29 13.22 -1.49 -20.68
C PRO A 29 12.54 -0.52 -21.65
N TRP A 30 11.29 -0.11 -21.38
CA TRP A 30 10.56 0.77 -22.29
C TRP A 30 10.97 2.23 -22.18
N PRO A 31 11.09 2.84 -20.99
CA PRO A 31 11.74 4.14 -20.83
C PRO A 31 13.14 4.18 -21.45
N ILE A 32 13.97 3.15 -21.23
CA ILE A 32 15.30 3.04 -21.83
C ILE A 32 15.21 3.11 -23.36
N LYS A 33 14.32 2.36 -24.01
CA LYS A 33 14.14 2.43 -25.47
C LYS A 33 13.68 3.80 -25.98
N VAL A 34 12.91 4.54 -25.16
CA VAL A 34 12.51 5.91 -25.52
C VAL A 34 13.72 6.84 -25.47
N THR A 35 14.53 6.75 -24.42
CA THR A 35 15.75 7.55 -24.28
C THR A 35 16.80 7.17 -25.32
N GLU A 36 17.02 5.90 -25.63
CA GLU A 36 17.88 5.42 -26.72
C GLU A 36 17.46 6.00 -28.08
N LYS A 37 16.15 6.06 -28.36
CA LYS A 37 15.62 6.62 -29.60
C LYS A 37 15.85 8.13 -29.71
N HIS A 38 15.71 8.87 -28.62
CA HIS A 38 15.87 10.34 -28.60
C HIS A 38 17.33 10.76 -28.42
N PHE A 39 18.13 9.94 -27.75
CA PHE A 39 19.54 10.19 -27.43
C PHE A 39 20.39 8.96 -27.77
N PRO A 40 20.66 8.69 -29.08
CA PRO A 40 21.32 7.45 -29.52
C PRO A 40 22.71 7.20 -28.96
N GLY A 41 23.32 8.18 -28.29
CA GLY A 41 24.65 8.07 -27.67
C GLY A 41 24.65 7.97 -26.15
N ILE A 42 23.47 7.99 -25.51
CA ILE A 42 23.39 7.94 -24.03
C ILE A 42 23.74 6.54 -23.52
N LYS A 43 24.60 6.46 -22.51
CA LYS A 43 24.93 5.18 -21.88
C LYS A 43 23.94 4.87 -20.76
N HIS A 44 23.21 3.76 -20.86
CA HIS A 44 22.33 3.28 -19.78
C HIS A 44 23.10 2.48 -18.74
N LEU A 45 23.04 2.92 -17.47
CA LEU A 45 23.77 2.36 -16.34
C LEU A 45 22.95 1.34 -15.53
N GLY A 46 21.63 1.21 -15.83
CA GLY A 46 20.75 0.29 -15.13
C GLY A 46 20.40 0.73 -13.70
N ASP A 47 20.45 -0.21 -12.77
CA ASP A 47 20.06 -0.02 -11.37
C ASP A 47 21.03 0.91 -10.62
N ILE A 48 20.48 2.00 -10.09
CA ILE A 48 21.25 3.02 -9.34
C ILE A 48 21.99 2.43 -8.12
N THR A 49 21.43 1.41 -7.48
CA THR A 49 22.03 0.78 -6.29
C THR A 49 23.35 0.07 -6.63
N GLN A 50 23.55 -0.32 -7.88
CA GLN A 50 24.73 -1.01 -8.38
C GLN A 50 25.77 -0.07 -8.99
N ILE A 51 25.46 1.23 -9.13
CA ILE A 51 26.36 2.20 -9.74
C ILE A 51 27.45 2.62 -8.75
N ASN A 52 28.72 2.46 -9.14
CA ASN A 52 29.83 3.11 -8.47
C ASN A 52 30.14 4.45 -9.14
N GLY A 53 29.82 5.56 -8.48
CA GLY A 53 30.01 6.91 -9.01
C GLY A 53 31.47 7.27 -9.35
N GLY A 54 32.44 6.57 -8.77
CA GLY A 54 33.85 6.75 -9.06
C GLY A 54 34.36 6.04 -10.34
N GLU A 55 33.56 5.13 -10.90
CA GLU A 55 33.91 4.30 -12.06
C GLU A 55 33.10 4.69 -13.33
N ILE A 56 32.10 5.54 -13.21
CA ILE A 56 31.32 6.02 -14.34
C ILE A 56 31.93 7.31 -14.92
N GLU A 57 31.58 7.60 -16.18
CA GLU A 57 32.07 8.81 -16.86
C GLU A 57 31.67 10.08 -16.08
N PRO A 58 32.65 10.93 -15.69
CA PRO A 58 32.36 12.16 -14.97
C PRO A 58 31.52 13.14 -15.78
N VAL A 59 30.55 13.77 -15.13
CA VAL A 59 29.61 14.73 -15.75
C VAL A 59 29.51 16.01 -14.94
N ASP A 60 29.20 17.12 -15.62
CA ASP A 60 29.06 18.44 -14.97
C ASP A 60 27.79 18.51 -14.09
N ILE A 61 26.72 17.81 -14.50
CA ILE A 61 25.39 17.90 -13.87
C ILE A 61 24.83 16.50 -13.63
N ILE A 62 24.27 16.28 -12.44
CA ILE A 62 23.45 15.09 -12.10
C ILE A 62 22.04 15.53 -11.68
N THR A 63 20.98 14.85 -12.20
CA THR A 63 19.55 15.15 -11.96
C THR A 63 18.74 13.94 -11.44
N PHE A 64 17.73 14.12 -10.52
CA PHE A 64 16.94 13.02 -9.88
C PHE A 64 15.60 13.39 -9.18
N GLY A 65 14.62 12.40 -8.91
CA GLY A 65 13.27 12.57 -8.25
C GLY A 65 12.31 11.32 -8.18
N SER A 66 11.34 11.10 -7.20
CA SER A 66 10.62 9.80 -6.84
C SER A 66 9.06 9.65 -6.75
N PRO A 67 8.40 8.39 -6.67
CA PRO A 67 6.93 8.06 -6.72
C PRO A 67 6.22 7.57 -5.41
N CYS A 68 4.81 7.63 -5.22
CA CYS A 68 4.03 7.41 -3.97
C CYS A 68 2.50 7.10 -4.09
N PHE A 69 1.78 6.80 -2.93
CA PHE A 69 0.32 6.59 -2.79
C PHE A 69 -0.38 7.71 -1.99
N PRO A 70 -1.68 8.05 -2.24
CA PRO A 70 -2.42 9.02 -1.44
C PRO A 70 -2.74 8.49 -0.02
N ALA A 71 -3.09 9.41 0.89
CA ALA A 71 -3.63 9.09 2.20
C ALA A 71 -4.84 8.15 2.11
N GLU A 72 -5.14 7.43 3.22
CA GLU A 72 -6.21 6.44 3.32
C GLU A 72 -6.01 5.16 2.46
N THR A 73 -4.92 5.08 1.68
CA THR A 73 -4.54 3.82 1.01
C THR A 73 -4.15 2.79 2.07
N LEU A 74 -4.82 1.65 2.08
CA LEU A 74 -4.65 0.64 3.11
C LEU A 74 -3.47 -0.28 2.83
N VAL A 75 -2.45 -0.22 3.67
CA VAL A 75 -1.28 -1.11 3.66
C VAL A 75 -1.58 -2.35 4.49
N LEU A 76 -1.17 -3.51 4.00
CA LEU A 76 -1.32 -4.78 4.69
C LEU A 76 -0.17 -5.01 5.66
N THR A 77 -0.42 -4.83 6.96
CA THR A 77 0.55 -5.06 8.05
C THR A 77 0.28 -6.38 8.77
N GLU A 78 1.23 -6.84 9.59
CA GLU A 78 1.05 -8.01 10.47
C GLU A 78 -0.18 -7.88 11.37
N GLY A 79 -0.50 -6.66 11.85
CA GLY A 79 -1.68 -6.35 12.66
C GLY A 79 -2.98 -6.16 11.88
N GLY A 80 -2.96 -6.23 10.54
CA GLY A 80 -4.10 -5.97 9.66
C GLY A 80 -3.90 -4.75 8.76
N TYR A 81 -4.99 -4.23 8.20
CA TYR A 81 -4.91 -3.07 7.30
C TYR A 81 -4.74 -1.76 8.07
N LYS A 82 -3.71 -0.99 7.72
CA LYS A 82 -3.38 0.31 8.31
C LYS A 82 -3.30 1.38 7.21
N PRO A 83 -3.96 2.56 7.34
CA PRO A 83 -3.77 3.66 6.40
C PRO A 83 -2.28 4.01 6.26
N ILE A 84 -1.83 4.25 5.02
CA ILE A 84 -0.40 4.43 4.71
C ILE A 84 0.22 5.60 5.49
N GLU A 85 -0.54 6.67 5.72
CA GLU A 85 -0.10 7.83 6.52
C GLU A 85 0.07 7.55 8.02
N LEU A 86 -0.48 6.43 8.50
CA LEU A 86 -0.38 5.98 9.88
C LEU A 86 0.64 4.85 10.07
N VAL A 87 1.22 4.33 8.99
CA VAL A 87 2.29 3.32 9.07
C VAL A 87 3.53 3.97 9.68
N GLU A 88 4.17 3.26 10.60
CA GLU A 88 5.33 3.73 11.37
C GLU A 88 6.55 2.85 11.11
N VAL A 89 7.74 3.41 11.35
CA VAL A 89 9.00 2.65 11.32
C VAL A 89 8.94 1.53 12.34
N GLY A 90 9.27 0.31 11.91
CA GLY A 90 9.19 -0.92 12.72
C GLY A 90 7.89 -1.70 12.54
N ASP A 91 6.83 -1.14 11.95
CA ASP A 91 5.68 -1.93 11.50
C ASP A 91 6.15 -3.02 10.52
N LYS A 92 5.54 -4.21 10.58
CA LYS A 92 5.82 -5.25 9.61
C LYS A 92 4.73 -5.30 8.54
N VAL A 93 5.14 -5.29 7.28
CA VAL A 93 4.27 -5.35 6.10
C VAL A 93 4.49 -6.62 5.31
N LEU A 94 3.46 -7.09 4.61
CA LEU A 94 3.58 -8.27 3.74
C LEU A 94 4.29 -7.89 2.44
N THR A 95 5.28 -8.69 2.04
CA THR A 95 6.06 -8.47 0.81
C THR A 95 5.62 -9.38 -0.34
N HIS A 96 6.20 -9.18 -1.53
CA HIS A 96 5.91 -10.01 -2.71
C HIS A 96 6.36 -11.48 -2.55
N THR A 97 7.30 -11.76 -1.64
CA THR A 97 7.76 -13.12 -1.33
C THR A 97 6.85 -13.84 -0.33
N GLY A 98 5.89 -13.13 0.27
CA GLY A 98 5.01 -13.66 1.33
C GLY A 98 5.58 -13.53 2.74
N LYS A 99 6.71 -12.85 2.92
CA LYS A 99 7.34 -12.60 4.22
C LYS A 99 6.79 -11.34 4.88
N TRP A 100 6.82 -11.29 6.21
CA TRP A 100 6.55 -10.10 7.00
C TRP A 100 7.87 -9.38 7.29
N GLN A 101 8.08 -8.22 6.67
CA GLN A 101 9.31 -7.45 6.81
C GLN A 101 9.06 -6.06 7.37
N LYS A 102 10.06 -5.52 8.07
CA LYS A 102 9.94 -4.25 8.75
C LYS A 102 9.91 -3.08 7.78
N VAL A 103 9.09 -2.10 8.11
CA VAL A 103 9.18 -0.76 7.53
C VAL A 103 10.39 -0.08 8.13
N LEU A 104 11.34 0.27 7.30
CA LEU A 104 12.57 0.96 7.68
C LEU A 104 12.36 2.47 7.72
N ARG A 105 11.52 2.99 6.80
CA ARG A 105 11.21 4.42 6.70
C ARG A 105 9.80 4.65 6.16
N VAL A 106 9.27 5.82 6.49
CA VAL A 106 8.02 6.35 5.98
C VAL A 106 8.25 7.75 5.43
N GLY A 107 7.61 8.10 4.33
CA GLY A 107 7.76 9.43 3.74
C GLY A 107 6.57 9.82 2.91
N GLY A 108 6.55 11.07 2.45
CA GLY A 108 5.45 11.55 1.64
C GLY A 108 5.76 12.86 0.92
N LYS A 109 4.99 13.13 -0.13
CA LYS A 109 5.08 14.34 -0.94
C LYS A 109 3.70 14.73 -1.47
N ILE A 110 3.62 15.80 -2.25
CA ILE A 110 2.42 16.15 -3.02
C ILE A 110 2.67 15.75 -4.47
N ALA A 111 1.75 15.02 -5.10
CA ALA A 111 1.86 14.59 -6.48
C ALA A 111 0.49 14.48 -7.17
N ASP A 112 0.51 14.43 -8.50
CA ASP A 112 -0.65 14.06 -9.29
C ASP A 112 -0.80 12.54 -9.25
N THR A 113 -2.05 12.08 -9.31
CA THR A 113 -2.36 10.67 -9.24
C THR A 113 -3.15 10.18 -10.45
N ILE A 114 -3.08 8.89 -10.66
CA ILE A 114 -3.91 8.14 -11.59
C ILE A 114 -4.66 7.05 -10.82
N ILE A 115 -5.76 6.56 -11.38
CA ILE A 115 -6.50 5.44 -10.82
C ILE A 115 -6.44 4.25 -11.76
N LEU A 116 -6.02 3.11 -11.22
CA LEU A 116 -6.01 1.83 -11.92
C LEU A 116 -7.27 1.05 -11.56
N LYS A 117 -8.05 0.63 -12.57
CA LYS A 117 -9.24 -0.22 -12.39
C LYS A 117 -9.04 -1.55 -13.10
N GLY A 118 -9.29 -2.63 -12.38
CA GLY A 118 -9.05 -3.97 -12.92
C GLY A 118 -9.82 -5.07 -12.20
N PHE A 119 -9.53 -6.32 -12.56
CA PHE A 119 -10.12 -7.46 -11.88
C PHE A 119 -9.64 -7.51 -10.43
N GLY A 120 -10.57 -7.69 -9.53
CA GLY A 120 -10.31 -7.82 -8.09
C GLY A 120 -10.29 -6.50 -7.34
N HIS A 121 -10.22 -5.32 -8.01
CA HIS A 121 -10.19 -4.03 -7.33
C HIS A 121 -10.99 -2.94 -8.07
N PRO A 122 -11.83 -2.15 -7.37
CA PRO A 122 -12.69 -1.12 -7.99
C PRO A 122 -11.93 0.09 -8.50
N GLY A 123 -10.77 0.37 -7.92
CA GLY A 123 -9.89 1.47 -8.29
C GLY A 123 -8.83 1.70 -7.23
N LEU A 124 -7.55 1.57 -7.59
CA LEU A 124 -6.40 1.90 -6.76
C LEU A 124 -5.78 3.20 -7.27
N GLU A 125 -5.75 4.21 -6.43
CA GLU A 125 -5.16 5.51 -6.75
C GLU A 125 -3.69 5.54 -6.33
N VAL A 126 -2.84 6.05 -7.25
CA VAL A 126 -1.38 6.01 -7.10
C VAL A 126 -0.73 7.05 -8.00
N THR A 127 0.53 7.40 -7.77
CA THR A 127 1.31 8.19 -8.72
C THR A 127 1.64 7.39 -9.98
N PRO A 128 1.74 8.03 -11.16
CA PRO A 128 1.94 7.34 -12.45
C PRO A 128 3.19 6.47 -12.53
N GLU A 129 4.23 6.83 -11.79
CA GLU A 129 5.55 6.19 -11.82
C GLU A 129 5.70 5.06 -10.80
N HIS A 130 4.67 4.76 -9.99
CA HIS A 130 4.78 3.75 -8.94
C HIS A 130 4.84 2.34 -9.54
N PRO A 131 5.84 1.50 -9.14
CA PRO A 131 5.98 0.17 -9.73
C PRO A 131 5.05 -0.86 -9.09
N PHE A 132 4.41 -1.66 -9.92
CA PHE A 132 3.54 -2.78 -9.57
C PHE A 132 4.21 -4.12 -9.91
N TYR A 133 4.02 -5.13 -9.07
CA TYR A 133 4.40 -6.50 -9.43
C TYR A 133 3.45 -7.01 -10.49
N ALA A 134 3.94 -7.13 -11.71
CA ALA A 134 3.14 -7.31 -12.90
C ALA A 134 3.55 -8.53 -13.74
N SER A 135 2.64 -9.01 -14.57
CA SER A 135 2.88 -10.04 -15.56
C SER A 135 2.00 -9.81 -16.80
N GLU A 136 2.32 -10.48 -17.88
CA GLU A 136 1.55 -10.46 -19.13
C GLU A 136 1.10 -11.88 -19.49
N LYS A 137 -0.05 -11.98 -20.15
CA LYS A 137 -0.57 -13.25 -20.65
C LYS A 137 -0.10 -13.47 -22.09
N LYS A 138 0.80 -14.43 -22.29
CA LYS A 138 1.31 -14.82 -23.61
C LYS A 138 0.48 -15.94 -24.17
N ARG A 139 0.10 -15.82 -25.45
CA ARG A 139 -0.55 -16.90 -26.18
C ARG A 139 0.50 -17.88 -26.68
N LYS A 140 0.28 -19.18 -26.46
CA LYS A 140 1.15 -20.26 -26.93
C LYS A 140 0.31 -21.21 -27.74
N TRP A 141 0.78 -21.55 -28.94
CA TRP A 141 0.12 -22.55 -29.78
C TRP A 141 0.48 -23.94 -29.27
N ARG A 142 -0.52 -24.79 -29.05
CA ARG A 142 -0.32 -26.24 -28.81
C ARG A 142 -0.46 -27.03 -30.11
N ASN A 143 0.53 -27.85 -30.37
CA ASN A 143 0.51 -28.71 -31.54
C ASN A 143 -0.20 -30.06 -31.29
N GLU A 144 -0.13 -30.62 -30.05
CA GLU A 144 -0.74 -31.91 -29.67
C GLU A 144 -0.91 -32.00 -28.13
N PRO A 145 -1.85 -32.83 -27.61
CA PRO A 145 -2.87 -33.63 -28.29
C PRO A 145 -4.11 -32.85 -28.75
N ASN A 146 -4.32 -31.65 -28.21
CA ASN A 146 -5.45 -30.78 -28.56
C ASN A 146 -4.91 -29.50 -29.23
N ARG A 147 -4.93 -29.44 -30.57
CA ARG A 147 -4.56 -28.23 -31.32
C ARG A 147 -5.37 -27.02 -30.87
N GLY A 148 -4.71 -25.92 -30.51
CA GLY A 148 -5.38 -24.70 -30.10
C GLY A 148 -4.45 -23.71 -29.44
N TRP A 149 -4.99 -22.52 -29.19
CA TRP A 149 -4.29 -21.49 -28.43
C TRP A 149 -4.43 -21.75 -26.94
N ASP A 150 -3.31 -21.82 -26.25
CA ASP A 150 -3.20 -21.76 -24.81
C ASP A 150 -2.68 -20.39 -24.38
N SER A 151 -2.75 -20.09 -23.11
CA SER A 151 -2.21 -18.84 -22.58
C SER A 151 -1.48 -19.12 -21.28
N GLU A 152 -0.26 -18.63 -21.20
CA GLU A 152 0.63 -18.75 -20.06
C GLU A 152 0.99 -17.36 -19.52
N MET A 153 1.12 -17.25 -18.20
CA MET A 153 1.63 -16.03 -17.59
C MET A 153 3.14 -15.94 -17.82
N SER A 154 3.62 -14.78 -18.26
CA SER A 154 5.05 -14.52 -18.36
C SER A 154 5.70 -14.49 -16.98
N LEU A 155 7.03 -14.49 -16.92
CA LEU A 155 7.75 -14.16 -15.69
C LEU A 155 7.28 -12.78 -15.21
N SER A 156 7.17 -12.64 -13.90
CA SER A 156 6.81 -11.37 -13.26
C SER A 156 7.93 -10.34 -13.39
N SER A 157 7.55 -9.08 -13.49
CA SER A 157 8.45 -7.92 -13.51
C SER A 157 7.81 -6.76 -12.77
N TRP A 158 8.61 -5.77 -12.43
CA TRP A 158 8.10 -4.49 -11.92
C TRP A 158 7.69 -3.60 -13.08
N GLU A 159 6.47 -3.05 -13.05
CA GLU A 159 5.91 -2.25 -14.12
C GLU A 159 5.26 -0.99 -13.58
N LEU A 160 5.51 0.16 -14.21
CA LEU A 160 4.98 1.44 -13.78
C LEU A 160 3.45 1.51 -13.88
N ALA A 161 2.80 2.14 -12.91
CA ALA A 161 1.35 2.28 -12.83
C ALA A 161 0.72 2.78 -14.14
N LYS A 162 1.33 3.79 -14.79
CA LYS A 162 0.87 4.35 -16.07
C LYS A 162 0.84 3.34 -17.21
N ASN A 163 1.66 2.29 -17.16
CA ASN A 163 1.82 1.27 -18.20
C ASN A 163 1.01 -0.01 -17.92
N MET A 164 0.27 -0.07 -16.82
CA MET A 164 -0.42 -1.27 -16.37
C MET A 164 -1.65 -1.66 -17.20
N LYS A 165 -2.15 -0.81 -18.09
CA LYS A 165 -3.32 -1.14 -18.93
C LYS A 165 -3.04 -2.37 -19.80
N GLY A 166 -3.87 -3.42 -19.65
CA GLY A 166 -3.72 -4.69 -20.36
C GLY A 166 -2.78 -5.69 -19.71
N LYS A 167 -2.03 -5.30 -18.68
CA LYS A 167 -1.18 -6.15 -17.86
C LYS A 167 -1.95 -6.67 -16.63
N PHE A 168 -1.34 -7.59 -15.90
CA PHE A 168 -1.92 -8.20 -14.71
C PHE A 168 -1.14 -7.75 -13.47
N TRP A 169 -1.86 -7.31 -12.44
CA TRP A 169 -1.30 -7.07 -11.10
C TRP A 169 -1.42 -8.30 -10.22
N ALA A 170 -0.52 -8.44 -9.24
CA ALA A 170 -0.47 -9.56 -8.33
C ALA A 170 -1.20 -9.29 -7.01
N THR A 171 -1.94 -10.29 -6.54
CA THR A 171 -2.50 -10.38 -5.18
C THR A 171 -1.81 -11.53 -4.45
N PRO A 172 -1.27 -11.35 -3.22
CA PRO A 172 -0.66 -12.44 -2.46
C PRO A 172 -1.74 -13.45 -2.07
N ILE A 173 -1.43 -14.74 -2.15
CA ILE A 173 -2.32 -15.84 -1.71
C ILE A 173 -1.71 -16.68 -0.59
N LYS A 174 -0.45 -16.43 -0.26
CA LYS A 174 0.29 -17.07 0.83
C LYS A 174 1.10 -16.01 1.56
N CYS A 175 1.28 -16.22 2.86
CA CYS A 175 2.18 -15.44 3.70
C CYS A 175 2.80 -16.33 4.76
N ASP A 176 3.88 -15.87 5.37
CA ASP A 176 4.46 -16.52 6.52
C ASP A 176 3.44 -16.60 7.66
N ALA A 177 3.48 -17.72 8.37
CA ALA A 177 2.51 -18.00 9.44
C ALA A 177 2.68 -17.03 10.62
N LEU A 178 1.54 -16.52 11.08
CA LEU A 178 1.45 -15.70 12.28
C LEU A 178 0.84 -16.51 13.43
N THR A 179 1.21 -16.14 14.66
CA THR A 179 0.68 -16.78 15.86
C THR A 179 -0.80 -16.43 16.05
N ILE A 180 -1.62 -17.44 16.26
CA ILE A 180 -3.05 -17.29 16.58
C ILE A 180 -3.17 -16.85 18.04
N PRO A 181 -3.75 -15.66 18.34
CA PRO A 181 -3.91 -15.21 19.71
C PRO A 181 -4.85 -16.15 20.51
N PRO A 182 -4.47 -16.59 21.72
CA PRO A 182 -5.34 -17.38 22.56
C PRO A 182 -6.47 -16.51 23.15
N ILE A 183 -7.60 -17.14 23.49
CA ILE A 183 -8.61 -16.50 24.33
C ILE A 183 -8.10 -16.55 25.78
N VAL A 184 -7.78 -15.38 26.34
CA VAL A 184 -7.23 -15.29 27.70
C VAL A 184 -8.36 -15.16 28.72
N GLU A 185 -8.34 -16.02 29.75
CA GLU A 185 -9.27 -15.90 30.88
C GLU A 185 -9.10 -14.55 31.58
N THR A 186 -10.21 -13.89 31.83
CA THR A 186 -10.19 -12.65 32.62
C THR A 186 -10.14 -12.98 34.12
N ALA A 187 -9.14 -12.48 34.83
CA ALA A 187 -9.02 -12.63 36.26
C ALA A 187 -10.23 -12.01 37.01
N GLY A 188 -11.04 -12.82 37.66
CA GLY A 188 -12.21 -12.37 38.42
C GLY A 188 -12.64 -13.39 39.46
N LYS A 189 -13.16 -12.94 40.65
CA LYS A 189 -13.82 -13.80 41.63
C LYS A 189 -15.22 -14.14 41.10
N GLY A 190 -15.35 -15.21 40.29
CA GLY A 190 -16.63 -15.64 39.74
C GLY A 190 -16.51 -16.98 39.02
N LYS A 191 -17.65 -17.53 38.56
CA LYS A 191 -17.67 -18.73 37.72
C LYS A 191 -16.78 -18.45 36.48
N ARG A 192 -15.81 -19.32 36.21
CA ARG A 192 -14.97 -19.22 35.00
C ARG A 192 -15.87 -19.17 33.78
N ALA A 193 -15.58 -18.28 32.86
CA ALA A 193 -16.28 -18.26 31.57
C ALA A 193 -15.84 -19.51 30.78
N ASP A 194 -16.81 -20.21 30.19
CA ASP A 194 -16.51 -21.33 29.33
C ASP A 194 -15.81 -20.82 28.08
N ILE A 195 -14.53 -21.17 27.89
CA ILE A 195 -13.77 -20.83 26.68
C ILE A 195 -14.07 -21.91 25.64
N PRO A 196 -14.64 -21.54 24.48
CA PRO A 196 -14.94 -22.52 23.45
C PRO A 196 -13.65 -23.08 22.84
N GLU A 197 -13.68 -24.37 22.47
CA GLU A 197 -12.62 -24.96 21.68
C GLU A 197 -12.58 -24.33 20.29
N MET A 198 -11.39 -23.94 19.82
CA MET A 198 -11.18 -23.34 18.51
C MET A 198 -11.27 -24.38 17.37
N ASN A 199 -12.36 -25.13 17.32
CA ASN A 199 -12.67 -26.14 16.32
C ASN A 199 -13.42 -25.54 15.10
N TYR A 200 -13.98 -26.37 14.22
CA TYR A 200 -14.71 -25.93 13.02
C TYR A 200 -15.91 -25.02 13.35
N ASP A 201 -16.72 -25.39 14.35
CA ASP A 201 -17.94 -24.66 14.72
C ASP A 201 -17.60 -23.28 15.30
N PHE A 202 -16.50 -23.20 16.06
CA PHE A 202 -15.98 -21.93 16.55
C PHE A 202 -15.60 -20.99 15.41
N TRP A 203 -14.85 -21.48 14.41
CA TRP A 203 -14.44 -20.64 13.28
C TRP A 203 -15.63 -20.28 12.39
N TRP A 204 -16.59 -21.16 12.23
CA TRP A 204 -17.84 -20.84 11.56
C TRP A 204 -18.61 -19.74 12.30
N PHE A 205 -18.71 -19.84 13.63
CA PHE A 205 -19.31 -18.81 14.49
C PHE A 205 -18.60 -17.46 14.32
N VAL A 206 -17.26 -17.41 14.33
CA VAL A 206 -16.49 -16.17 14.10
C VAL A 206 -16.88 -15.54 12.76
N GLY A 207 -16.97 -16.32 11.69
CA GLY A 207 -17.45 -15.85 10.39
C GLY A 207 -18.89 -15.31 10.44
N ARG A 208 -19.80 -16.04 11.07
CA ARG A 208 -21.19 -15.61 11.26
C ARG A 208 -21.31 -14.32 12.06
N TRP A 209 -20.52 -14.20 13.13
CA TRP A 209 -20.47 -13.01 13.95
C TRP A 209 -19.91 -11.80 13.20
N LEU A 210 -18.96 -11.98 12.29
CA LEU A 210 -18.44 -10.92 11.44
C LEU A 210 -19.53 -10.27 10.57
N GLY A 211 -20.52 -11.04 10.09
CA GLY A 211 -21.68 -10.51 9.40
C GLY A 211 -22.69 -9.91 10.39
N ASP A 212 -23.45 -10.74 11.04
CA ASP A 212 -24.65 -10.39 11.83
C ASP A 212 -24.40 -10.17 13.34
N GLY A 213 -23.17 -10.17 13.80
CA GLY A 213 -22.85 -10.06 15.24
C GLY A 213 -22.47 -8.65 15.68
N TRP A 214 -22.60 -8.40 16.99
CA TRP A 214 -22.07 -7.21 17.65
C TRP A 214 -21.72 -7.47 19.10
N LEU A 215 -21.00 -6.54 19.72
CA LEU A 215 -20.59 -6.58 21.13
C LEU A 215 -21.26 -5.46 21.91
N ARG A 216 -21.54 -5.72 23.18
CA ARG A 216 -21.77 -4.68 24.19
C ARG A 216 -20.75 -4.86 25.29
N MET A 217 -19.92 -3.85 25.47
CA MET A 217 -18.87 -3.80 26.47
C MET A 217 -19.21 -2.73 27.51
N GLY A 218 -18.85 -2.95 28.75
CA GLY A 218 -19.07 -1.96 29.79
C GLY A 218 -18.20 -2.18 31.03
N GLU A 219 -18.00 -1.11 31.78
CA GLU A 219 -17.30 -1.12 33.05
C GLU A 219 -18.29 -1.37 34.18
N ARG A 220 -17.84 -2.06 35.24
CA ARG A 220 -18.58 -2.17 36.51
C ARG A 220 -17.84 -1.36 37.56
N LYS A 221 -18.54 -0.40 38.22
CA LYS A 221 -18.00 0.31 39.38
C LYS A 221 -17.47 -0.71 40.41
N GLY A 222 -16.18 -0.59 40.77
CA GLY A 222 -15.51 -1.47 41.74
C GLY A 222 -15.04 -2.82 41.21
N ARG A 223 -15.09 -3.09 39.90
CA ARG A 223 -14.51 -4.30 39.28
C ARG A 223 -13.64 -3.93 38.07
N PRO A 224 -12.33 -4.19 38.11
CA PRO A 224 -11.43 -3.86 37.00
C PRO A 224 -11.71 -4.66 35.71
N SER A 225 -12.44 -5.78 35.76
CA SER A 225 -12.64 -6.68 34.63
C SER A 225 -13.84 -6.36 33.73
N GLY A 226 -14.61 -5.27 33.99
CA GLY A 226 -15.75 -4.93 33.13
C GLY A 226 -16.79 -6.05 32.90
N TRP A 227 -17.54 -5.97 31.83
CA TRP A 227 -18.41 -7.05 31.31
C TRP A 227 -18.51 -6.99 29.79
N GLY A 228 -18.65 -8.16 29.15
CA GLY A 228 -18.80 -8.27 27.71
C GLY A 228 -19.95 -9.18 27.33
N GLN A 229 -20.83 -8.70 26.47
CA GLN A 229 -21.92 -9.46 25.87
C GLN A 229 -21.72 -9.59 24.38
N ILE A 230 -21.96 -10.78 23.87
CA ILE A 230 -21.86 -11.12 22.46
C ILE A 230 -23.26 -11.37 21.95
N PHE A 231 -23.58 -10.77 20.82
CA PHE A 231 -24.85 -10.92 20.14
C PHE A 231 -24.63 -11.43 18.72
N VAL A 232 -25.56 -12.29 18.26
CA VAL A 232 -25.67 -12.72 16.87
C VAL A 232 -27.17 -12.78 16.56
N CYS A 233 -27.58 -12.47 15.33
CA CYS A 233 -28.98 -12.57 14.94
C CYS A 233 -29.17 -13.37 13.65
N SER A 234 -30.43 -13.79 13.43
CA SER A 234 -30.88 -14.41 12.17
C SER A 234 -32.35 -14.14 11.92
N ALA A 235 -32.78 -14.31 10.67
CA ALA A 235 -34.20 -14.39 10.36
C ALA A 235 -34.84 -15.58 11.08
N PHE A 236 -36.13 -15.51 11.40
CA PHE A 236 -36.87 -16.59 12.12
C PHE A 236 -36.69 -17.97 11.50
N LYS A 237 -36.79 -18.07 10.17
CA LYS A 237 -36.67 -19.35 9.44
C LYS A 237 -35.29 -20.04 9.57
N GLU A 238 -34.27 -19.30 10.00
CA GLU A 238 -32.89 -19.79 10.16
C GLU A 238 -32.47 -19.92 11.61
N ALA A 239 -33.33 -19.51 12.55
CA ALA A 239 -33.01 -19.45 13.97
C ALA A 239 -32.60 -20.78 14.56
N ASP A 240 -33.31 -21.87 14.24
CA ASP A 240 -33.00 -23.21 14.76
C ASP A 240 -31.65 -23.72 14.25
N LYS A 241 -31.32 -23.44 12.96
CA LYS A 241 -30.03 -23.80 12.38
C LYS A 241 -28.89 -23.05 13.07
N LEU A 242 -29.06 -21.74 13.28
CA LEU A 242 -28.07 -20.94 13.99
C LEU A 242 -27.95 -21.41 15.45
N LYS A 243 -29.06 -21.69 16.13
CA LYS A 243 -29.07 -22.20 17.51
C LYS A 243 -28.23 -23.47 17.65
N ASN A 244 -28.45 -24.45 16.78
CA ASN A 244 -27.69 -25.71 16.81
C ASN A 244 -26.16 -25.47 16.69
N ASN A 245 -25.73 -24.57 15.81
CA ASN A 245 -24.33 -24.21 15.66
C ASN A 245 -23.77 -23.46 16.88
N LEU A 246 -24.60 -22.62 17.54
CA LEU A 246 -24.19 -21.91 18.75
C LEU A 246 -24.12 -22.84 19.96
N ASP A 247 -25.01 -23.82 20.08
CA ASP A 247 -25.02 -24.81 21.14
C ASP A 247 -23.77 -25.72 21.08
N SER A 248 -23.24 -26.01 19.87
CA SER A 248 -22.01 -26.80 19.71
C SER A 248 -20.74 -26.11 20.25
N LEU A 249 -20.80 -24.82 20.56
CA LEU A 249 -19.69 -24.09 21.17
C LEU A 249 -19.51 -24.37 22.67
N GLY A 250 -20.45 -25.09 23.29
CA GLY A 250 -20.44 -25.36 24.76
C GLY A 250 -20.70 -24.09 25.60
N ILE A 251 -21.26 -23.05 25.02
CA ILE A 251 -21.58 -21.78 25.67
C ILE A 251 -23.10 -21.65 25.79
N THR A 252 -23.59 -21.17 26.93
CA THR A 252 -25.03 -20.89 27.09
C THR A 252 -25.46 -19.62 26.37
N TRP A 253 -26.48 -19.74 25.53
CA TRP A 253 -27.08 -18.61 24.79
C TRP A 253 -28.50 -18.35 25.27
N ASN A 254 -28.80 -17.07 25.54
CA ASN A 254 -30.17 -16.61 25.78
C ASN A 254 -30.81 -16.23 24.44
N VAL A 255 -31.98 -16.72 24.16
CA VAL A 255 -32.74 -16.45 22.93
C VAL A 255 -33.73 -15.32 23.20
N LEU A 256 -33.71 -14.31 22.36
CA LEU A 256 -34.61 -13.14 22.40
C LEU A 256 -35.30 -13.02 21.05
N GLN A 257 -36.60 -13.14 21.04
CA GLN A 257 -37.39 -12.92 19.80
C GLN A 257 -37.80 -11.46 19.71
N GLU A 258 -37.54 -10.84 18.57
CA GLU A 258 -38.00 -9.50 18.20
C GLU A 258 -38.90 -9.61 16.97
N ARG A 259 -39.49 -8.48 16.55
CA ARG A 259 -40.52 -8.44 15.51
C ARG A 259 -40.17 -9.19 14.20
N THR A 260 -38.91 -9.14 13.76
CA THR A 260 -38.45 -9.68 12.47
C THR A 260 -37.28 -10.65 12.57
N VAL A 261 -36.62 -10.71 13.73
CA VAL A 261 -35.37 -11.48 13.92
C VAL A 261 -35.33 -12.20 15.27
N THR A 262 -34.62 -13.29 15.31
CA THR A 262 -34.21 -13.97 16.56
C THR A 262 -32.78 -13.54 16.91
N LYS A 263 -32.60 -13.03 18.13
CA LYS A 263 -31.29 -12.63 18.68
C LYS A 263 -30.80 -13.67 19.69
N PHE A 264 -29.55 -14.04 19.58
CA PHE A 264 -28.84 -14.90 20.53
C PHE A 264 -27.85 -14.03 21.29
N ARG A 265 -27.87 -14.13 22.62
CA ARG A 265 -27.00 -13.36 23.51
C ARG A 265 -26.31 -14.27 24.49
N THR A 266 -25.00 -14.10 24.62
CA THR A 266 -24.24 -14.68 25.72
C THR A 266 -23.45 -13.61 26.46
N THR A 267 -23.10 -13.88 27.74
CA THR A 267 -22.20 -13.03 28.53
C THR A 267 -20.92 -13.81 28.76
N ASN A 268 -19.90 -13.50 27.98
CA ASN A 268 -18.58 -14.12 28.03
C ASN A 268 -17.52 -13.04 27.80
N GLN A 269 -16.93 -12.54 28.89
CA GLN A 269 -15.97 -11.43 28.83
C GLN A 269 -14.71 -11.79 28.06
N ALA A 270 -14.15 -12.99 28.27
CA ALA A 270 -12.92 -13.43 27.63
C ALA A 270 -13.09 -13.50 26.11
N LEU A 271 -14.16 -14.15 25.64
CA LEU A 271 -14.47 -14.25 24.22
C LEU A 271 -14.83 -12.88 23.61
N ALA A 272 -15.57 -12.02 24.35
CA ALA A 272 -15.93 -10.69 23.88
C ALA A 272 -14.69 -9.79 23.71
N ASN A 273 -13.74 -9.82 24.65
CA ASN A 273 -12.47 -9.11 24.53
C ASN A 273 -11.67 -9.63 23.34
N TRP A 274 -11.56 -10.94 23.19
CA TRP A 274 -10.83 -11.56 22.10
C TRP A 274 -11.42 -11.18 20.73
N LEU A 275 -12.76 -11.18 20.59
CA LEU A 275 -13.43 -10.73 19.37
C LEU A 275 -13.18 -9.25 19.10
N LEU A 276 -13.24 -8.40 20.14
CA LEU A 276 -12.99 -6.97 20.03
C LEU A 276 -11.57 -6.67 19.56
N GLU A 277 -10.59 -7.29 20.19
CA GLU A 277 -9.16 -7.07 19.94
C GLU A 277 -8.73 -7.54 18.55
N ASN A 278 -9.28 -8.68 18.09
CA ASN A 278 -8.85 -9.31 16.84
C ASN A 278 -9.70 -8.89 15.63
N PHE A 279 -11.01 -8.69 15.81
CA PHE A 279 -11.92 -8.45 14.68
C PHE A 279 -12.61 -7.09 14.73
N GLY A 280 -12.41 -6.32 15.77
CA GLY A 280 -12.99 -4.99 15.93
C GLY A 280 -14.45 -5.00 16.40
N GLN A 281 -15.02 -3.80 16.49
CA GLN A 281 -16.41 -3.57 16.89
C GLN A 281 -17.06 -2.57 15.92
N HIS A 282 -18.39 -2.60 15.79
CA HIS A 282 -19.19 -1.83 14.83
C HIS A 282 -18.97 -2.26 13.37
N ALA A 283 -20.00 -2.11 12.57
CA ALA A 283 -20.03 -2.61 11.19
C ALA A 283 -18.91 -2.03 10.30
N ASP A 284 -18.53 -0.78 10.53
CA ASP A 284 -17.51 -0.04 9.77
C ASP A 284 -16.07 -0.28 10.24
N LYS A 285 -15.89 -0.89 11.44
CA LYS A 285 -14.58 -1.13 12.03
C LYS A 285 -14.19 -2.60 12.14
N LYS A 286 -15.06 -3.51 11.70
CA LYS A 286 -14.71 -4.92 11.64
C LYS A 286 -13.63 -5.18 10.60
N THR A 287 -12.75 -6.15 10.89
CA THR A 287 -11.64 -6.55 10.03
C THR A 287 -11.39 -8.05 10.14
N ILE A 288 -10.57 -8.59 9.24
CA ILE A 288 -9.98 -9.94 9.37
C ILE A 288 -8.50 -9.76 9.66
N PRO A 289 -8.01 -10.21 10.83
CA PRO A 289 -6.59 -10.18 11.15
C PRO A 289 -5.82 -11.17 10.28
N MET A 290 -4.55 -10.85 9.98
CA MET A 290 -3.77 -11.62 9.01
C MET A 290 -3.39 -13.02 9.48
N TRP A 291 -3.32 -13.27 10.79
CA TRP A 291 -3.11 -14.61 11.33
C TRP A 291 -4.21 -15.62 10.93
N VAL A 292 -5.40 -15.15 10.51
CA VAL A 292 -6.46 -16.01 9.93
C VAL A 292 -5.95 -16.80 8.73
N LEU A 293 -5.04 -16.23 7.94
CA LEU A 293 -4.43 -16.93 6.79
C LEU A 293 -3.51 -18.09 7.22
N SER A 294 -3.06 -18.12 8.48
CA SER A 294 -2.26 -19.20 9.07
C SER A 294 -3.11 -20.39 9.53
N LEU A 295 -4.42 -20.23 9.59
CA LEU A 295 -5.34 -21.33 9.89
C LEU A 295 -5.32 -22.39 8.78
N SER A 296 -5.64 -23.64 9.14
CA SER A 296 -5.83 -24.70 8.16
C SER A 296 -6.92 -24.32 7.14
N TYR A 297 -6.88 -24.93 5.95
CA TYR A 297 -7.90 -24.72 4.91
C TYR A 297 -9.32 -24.91 5.45
N LYS A 298 -9.54 -25.97 6.27
CA LYS A 298 -10.82 -26.28 6.92
C LYS A 298 -11.35 -25.12 7.74
N TYR A 299 -10.50 -24.48 8.54
CA TYR A 299 -10.89 -23.39 9.45
C TYR A 299 -11.07 -22.06 8.71
N ARG A 300 -10.22 -21.78 7.73
CA ARG A 300 -10.44 -20.62 6.83
C ARG A 300 -11.75 -20.73 6.07
N LYS A 301 -12.08 -21.94 5.59
CA LYS A 301 -13.35 -22.21 4.91
C LYS A 301 -14.54 -22.06 5.86
N ALA A 302 -14.41 -22.45 7.13
CA ALA A 302 -15.46 -22.26 8.13
C ALA A 302 -15.76 -20.78 8.36
N ILE A 303 -14.73 -19.91 8.50
CA ILE A 303 -14.92 -18.45 8.61
C ILE A 303 -15.63 -17.90 7.36
N PHE A 304 -15.18 -18.31 6.17
CA PHE A 304 -15.79 -17.90 4.91
C PHE A 304 -17.27 -18.28 4.85
N ASP A 305 -17.61 -19.54 5.12
CA ASP A 305 -18.98 -20.04 5.09
C ASP A 305 -19.87 -19.37 6.15
N GLY A 306 -19.33 -19.17 7.35
CA GLY A 306 -20.00 -18.46 8.42
C GLY A 306 -20.36 -17.04 8.01
N TYR A 307 -19.43 -16.28 7.44
CA TYR A 307 -19.66 -14.90 6.99
C TYR A 307 -20.73 -14.84 5.87
N PHE A 308 -20.59 -15.67 4.84
CA PHE A 308 -21.57 -15.69 3.75
C PHE A 308 -22.93 -16.24 4.16
N SER A 309 -23.03 -16.99 5.28
CA SER A 309 -24.31 -17.39 5.85
C SER A 309 -25.07 -16.25 6.53
N ALA A 310 -24.36 -15.15 6.90
CA ALA A 310 -24.93 -13.95 7.50
C ALA A 310 -25.34 -12.94 6.42
N ASP A 311 -24.33 -12.27 5.85
CA ASP A 311 -24.52 -11.14 4.90
C ASP A 311 -24.45 -11.57 3.43
N GLY A 312 -24.26 -12.86 3.18
CA GLY A 312 -24.01 -13.39 1.86
C GLY A 312 -25.24 -13.95 1.17
N TRP A 313 -25.18 -14.00 -0.15
CA TRP A 313 -26.11 -14.67 -1.02
C TRP A 313 -25.37 -15.42 -2.13
N ILE A 314 -25.97 -16.49 -2.64
CA ILE A 314 -25.48 -17.19 -3.82
C ILE A 314 -26.22 -16.64 -5.04
N ARG A 315 -25.46 -16.14 -6.00
CA ARG A 315 -26.00 -15.62 -7.27
C ARG A 315 -26.39 -16.77 -8.22
N PRO A 316 -27.21 -16.50 -9.25
CA PRO A 316 -27.60 -17.51 -10.23
C PRO A 316 -26.40 -18.17 -10.95
N ASP A 317 -25.28 -17.49 -11.07
CA ASP A 317 -24.04 -18.01 -11.66
C ASP A 317 -23.16 -18.81 -10.69
N GLY A 318 -23.67 -19.14 -9.50
CA GLY A 318 -22.98 -19.90 -8.47
C GLY A 318 -21.92 -19.10 -7.71
N SER A 319 -21.81 -17.77 -7.92
CA SER A 319 -20.89 -16.94 -7.15
C SER A 319 -21.48 -16.52 -5.80
N PHE A 320 -20.63 -16.48 -4.77
CA PHE A 320 -20.96 -15.88 -3.48
C PHE A 320 -20.83 -14.36 -3.58
N SER A 321 -21.72 -13.63 -2.92
CA SER A 321 -21.69 -12.18 -2.85
C SER A 321 -22.10 -11.72 -1.46
N ALA A 322 -21.33 -10.80 -0.86
CA ALA A 322 -21.68 -10.19 0.44
C ALA A 322 -21.25 -8.71 0.43
N THR A 323 -21.99 -7.88 1.17
CA THR A 323 -21.75 -6.43 1.20
C THR A 323 -21.48 -5.97 2.64
N THR A 324 -20.49 -5.12 2.83
CA THR A 324 -20.14 -4.52 4.12
C THR A 324 -19.75 -3.06 3.96
N VAL A 325 -19.93 -2.26 5.00
CA VAL A 325 -19.47 -0.86 5.06
C VAL A 325 -18.01 -0.75 5.51
N SER A 326 -17.38 -1.84 5.95
CA SER A 326 -15.96 -1.86 6.30
C SER A 326 -15.10 -2.23 5.10
N LYS A 327 -14.29 -1.28 4.62
CA LYS A 327 -13.28 -1.53 3.57
C LYS A 327 -12.25 -2.58 4.01
N GLN A 328 -11.83 -2.54 5.28
CA GLN A 328 -10.88 -3.50 5.83
C GLN A 328 -11.45 -4.92 5.86
N LEU A 329 -12.69 -5.09 6.31
CA LEU A 329 -13.37 -6.40 6.31
C LEU A 329 -13.54 -6.91 4.88
N ALA A 330 -13.94 -6.06 3.93
CA ALA A 330 -14.09 -6.44 2.53
C ALA A 330 -12.77 -6.89 1.89
N LEU A 331 -11.67 -6.18 2.13
CA LEU A 331 -10.34 -6.55 1.67
C LEU A 331 -9.87 -7.86 2.31
N GLY A 332 -10.07 -8.04 3.63
CA GLY A 332 -9.73 -9.27 4.35
C GLY A 332 -10.53 -10.47 3.85
N MET A 333 -11.85 -10.32 3.64
CA MET A 333 -12.70 -11.38 3.07
C MET A 333 -12.30 -11.73 1.62
N ARG A 334 -11.93 -10.73 0.83
CA ARG A 334 -11.39 -10.96 -0.51
C ARG A 334 -10.10 -11.78 -0.46
N LEU A 335 -9.17 -11.42 0.42
CA LEU A 335 -7.90 -12.15 0.57
C LEU A 335 -8.13 -13.58 1.10
N LEU A 336 -9.05 -13.75 2.05
CA LEU A 336 -9.48 -15.06 2.55
C LEU A 336 -10.04 -15.92 1.41
N ALA A 337 -10.92 -15.38 0.57
CA ALA A 337 -11.46 -16.07 -0.60
C ALA A 337 -10.37 -16.49 -1.60
N GLU A 338 -9.39 -15.61 -1.90
CA GLU A 338 -8.24 -15.92 -2.76
C GLU A 338 -7.41 -17.06 -2.17
N SER A 339 -7.18 -17.07 -0.85
CA SER A 339 -6.43 -18.12 -0.15
C SER A 339 -7.14 -19.49 -0.14
N LEU A 340 -8.45 -19.51 -0.41
CA LEU A 340 -9.28 -20.71 -0.58
C LEU A 340 -9.41 -21.15 -2.05
N GLY A 341 -8.75 -20.43 -2.97
CA GLY A 341 -8.77 -20.75 -4.39
C GLY A 341 -9.95 -20.14 -5.18
N TYR A 342 -10.74 -19.25 -4.57
CA TYR A 342 -11.79 -18.52 -5.29
C TYR A 342 -11.21 -17.37 -6.12
N ALA A 343 -11.76 -17.13 -7.29
CA ALA A 343 -11.57 -15.87 -8.01
C ALA A 343 -12.42 -14.79 -7.34
N SER A 344 -11.82 -13.82 -6.67
CA SER A 344 -12.53 -12.82 -5.90
C SER A 344 -12.41 -11.41 -6.49
N SER A 345 -13.43 -10.61 -6.32
CA SER A 345 -13.51 -9.22 -6.76
C SER A 345 -14.16 -8.34 -5.70
N LEU A 346 -13.67 -7.12 -5.59
CA LEU A 346 -14.21 -6.08 -4.74
C LEU A 346 -14.91 -5.03 -5.61
N TYR A 347 -16.10 -4.62 -5.24
CA TYR A 347 -16.87 -3.56 -5.87
C TYR A 347 -17.16 -2.48 -4.84
N PHE A 348 -17.00 -1.23 -5.24
CA PHE A 348 -17.44 -0.09 -4.47
C PHE A 348 -18.88 0.26 -4.84
N VAL A 349 -19.71 0.48 -3.84
CA VAL A 349 -21.11 0.87 -3.98
C VAL A 349 -21.28 2.20 -3.26
N ALA A 350 -21.29 3.29 -4.04
CA ALA A 350 -21.65 4.59 -3.51
C ALA A 350 -23.14 4.59 -3.13
N THR A 351 -23.44 5.12 -1.96
CA THR A 351 -24.83 5.24 -1.47
C THR A 351 -25.17 6.71 -1.28
N GLU A 352 -26.46 7.04 -1.32
CA GLU A 352 -26.94 8.34 -0.88
C GLU A 352 -26.81 8.43 0.64
N ASP A 353 -26.45 9.59 1.17
CA ASP A 353 -26.21 9.80 2.62
C ASP A 353 -27.41 9.39 3.47
N LYS A 354 -28.61 9.43 2.91
CA LYS A 354 -29.87 9.10 3.59
C LYS A 354 -30.75 8.21 2.73
N THR A 355 -31.34 7.20 3.35
CA THR A 355 -32.37 6.36 2.74
C THR A 355 -33.52 6.12 3.70
N ASN A 356 -34.69 5.75 3.17
CA ASN A 356 -35.84 5.41 3.99
C ASN A 356 -35.99 3.88 4.05
N ILE A 357 -35.82 3.30 5.24
CA ILE A 357 -36.04 1.87 5.49
C ILE A 357 -37.26 1.74 6.41
N GLU A 358 -38.31 1.09 5.93
CA GLU A 358 -39.56 0.88 6.66
C GLU A 358 -40.15 2.17 7.27
N GLY A 359 -40.12 3.30 6.54
CA GLY A 359 -40.64 4.58 7.00
C GLY A 359 -39.72 5.36 7.95
N ARG A 360 -38.49 4.87 8.19
CA ARG A 360 -37.46 5.57 8.99
C ARG A 360 -36.32 6.05 8.12
N GLU A 361 -35.99 7.33 8.25
CA GLU A 361 -34.79 7.87 7.63
C GLU A 361 -33.56 7.33 8.36
N VAL A 362 -32.65 6.67 7.64
CA VAL A 362 -31.39 6.14 8.15
C VAL A 362 -30.23 6.69 7.34
N ASN A 363 -29.14 7.03 8.04
CA ASN A 363 -27.90 7.41 7.40
C ASN A 363 -27.26 6.15 6.79
N GLN A 364 -26.93 6.21 5.51
CA GLN A 364 -26.16 5.16 4.85
C GLN A 364 -24.69 5.57 4.72
N LYS A 365 -23.82 4.57 4.73
CA LYS A 365 -22.40 4.71 4.40
C LYS A 365 -22.13 4.00 3.09
N ASP A 366 -21.14 4.49 2.36
CA ASP A 366 -20.58 3.77 1.23
C ASP A 366 -20.25 2.33 1.61
N ALA A 367 -20.45 1.41 0.68
CA ALA A 367 -20.32 -0.01 0.94
C ALA A 367 -19.41 -0.70 -0.08
N TYR A 368 -18.92 -1.87 0.32
CA TYR A 368 -18.03 -2.72 -0.47
C TYR A 368 -18.66 -4.09 -0.63
N THR A 369 -18.85 -4.52 -1.88
CA THR A 369 -19.35 -5.86 -2.18
C THR A 369 -18.18 -6.77 -2.56
N VAL A 370 -17.99 -7.82 -1.80
CA VAL A 370 -17.05 -8.91 -2.12
C VAL A 370 -17.79 -9.98 -2.89
N ARG A 371 -17.28 -10.36 -4.05
CA ARG A 371 -17.78 -11.46 -4.85
C ARG A 371 -16.69 -12.52 -5.01
N ALA A 372 -17.02 -13.77 -4.73
CA ALA A 372 -16.13 -14.91 -4.84
C ALA A 372 -16.76 -16.00 -5.73
N LYS A 373 -16.00 -16.54 -6.67
CA LYS A 373 -16.44 -17.57 -7.61
C LYS A 373 -15.37 -18.64 -7.80
N ILE A 374 -15.78 -19.89 -7.97
CA ILE A 374 -14.85 -20.94 -8.39
C ILE A 374 -14.30 -20.57 -9.78
N PRO A 375 -12.96 -20.51 -9.96
CA PRO A 375 -12.36 -20.16 -11.23
C PRO A 375 -12.76 -21.15 -12.34
N ASN A 376 -12.96 -20.63 -13.53
CA ASN A 376 -13.14 -21.43 -14.75
C ASN A 376 -12.10 -21.01 -15.82
N LYS A 377 -12.04 -21.73 -16.94
CA LYS A 377 -11.07 -21.48 -18.04
C LYS A 377 -11.12 -20.04 -18.58
N ASN A 378 -12.27 -19.37 -18.47
CA ASN A 378 -12.48 -17.98 -18.93
C ASN A 378 -12.34 -16.95 -17.81
N SER A 379 -11.84 -17.34 -16.65
CA SER A 379 -11.66 -16.43 -15.52
C SER A 379 -10.64 -15.33 -15.86
N SER A 380 -10.97 -14.10 -15.48
CA SER A 380 -10.03 -12.96 -15.54
C SER A 380 -8.95 -13.04 -14.45
N ARG A 381 -9.01 -14.07 -13.61
CA ARG A 381 -8.01 -14.45 -12.62
C ARG A 381 -7.21 -15.64 -13.12
N THR A 382 -5.93 -15.61 -12.91
CA THR A 382 -5.02 -16.73 -13.14
C THR A 382 -4.11 -16.87 -11.92
N GLU A 383 -4.00 -18.07 -11.36
CA GLU A 383 -3.02 -18.36 -10.32
C GLU A 383 -1.74 -18.90 -10.97
N ALA A 384 -0.64 -18.23 -10.71
CA ALA A 384 0.69 -18.65 -11.15
C ALA A 384 1.76 -18.04 -10.25
N HIS A 385 2.89 -18.75 -10.07
CA HIS A 385 4.04 -18.29 -9.31
C HIS A 385 3.71 -17.88 -7.84
N GLY A 386 2.73 -18.55 -7.21
CA GLY A 386 2.37 -18.31 -5.81
C GLY A 386 1.51 -17.08 -5.54
N VAL A 387 1.05 -16.39 -6.58
CA VAL A 387 0.17 -15.23 -6.50
C VAL A 387 -1.05 -15.36 -7.41
N SER A 388 -2.07 -14.57 -7.14
CA SER A 388 -3.25 -14.45 -8.00
C SER A 388 -3.13 -13.22 -8.89
N TRP A 389 -3.26 -13.40 -10.20
CA TRP A 389 -3.12 -12.36 -11.21
C TRP A 389 -4.47 -11.82 -11.66
N GLY A 390 -4.67 -10.51 -11.58
CA GLY A 390 -5.88 -9.80 -12.00
C GLY A 390 -5.59 -8.82 -13.15
N LEU A 391 -6.41 -8.84 -14.22
CA LEU A 391 -6.23 -7.98 -15.40
C LEU A 391 -6.56 -6.52 -15.09
N VAL A 392 -5.63 -5.60 -15.33
CA VAL A 392 -5.85 -4.16 -15.29
C VAL A 392 -6.52 -3.70 -16.58
N ARG A 393 -7.71 -3.13 -16.48
CA ARG A 393 -8.54 -2.75 -17.65
C ARG A 393 -8.42 -1.29 -18.02
N LYS A 394 -8.29 -0.41 -17.00
CA LYS A 394 -8.27 1.04 -17.19
C LYS A 394 -7.19 1.67 -16.32
N VAL A 395 -6.52 2.65 -16.90
CA VAL A 395 -5.63 3.60 -16.22
C VAL A 395 -6.14 4.98 -16.60
N LEU A 396 -6.57 5.77 -15.63
CA LEU A 396 -7.24 7.06 -15.85
C LEU A 396 -6.59 8.14 -14.98
N PRO A 397 -6.50 9.40 -15.42
CA PRO A 397 -6.16 10.50 -14.52
C PRO A 397 -7.12 10.56 -13.33
N CYS A 398 -6.61 10.95 -12.16
CA CYS A 398 -7.41 11.06 -10.94
C CYS A 398 -7.28 12.45 -10.34
N ARG A 399 -6.63 12.62 -9.21
CA ARG A 399 -6.53 13.90 -8.51
C ARG A 399 -5.21 14.59 -8.83
N LYS A 400 -5.22 15.92 -8.73
CA LYS A 400 -4.01 16.74 -8.88
C LYS A 400 -3.57 17.28 -7.53
N SER A 401 -2.25 17.34 -7.35
CA SER A 401 -1.62 17.98 -6.18
C SER A 401 -2.14 17.46 -4.83
N VAL A 402 -2.25 16.13 -4.69
CA VAL A 402 -2.64 15.49 -3.42
C VAL A 402 -1.41 15.02 -2.66
N ARG A 403 -1.53 14.99 -1.32
CA ARG A 403 -0.49 14.42 -0.48
C ARG A 403 -0.45 12.91 -0.67
N VAL A 404 0.73 12.38 -0.93
CA VAL A 404 0.98 10.98 -1.18
C VAL A 404 2.12 10.48 -0.29
N TYR A 405 2.12 9.18 0.01
CA TYR A 405 3.01 8.53 0.97
C TYR A 405 3.67 7.31 0.34
N ASN A 406 4.82 6.93 0.88
CA ASN A 406 5.52 5.71 0.52
C ASN A 406 6.23 5.12 1.73
N LEU A 407 6.59 3.84 1.61
CA LEU A 407 7.27 3.06 2.63
C LEU A 407 8.59 2.54 2.06
N GLU A 408 9.62 2.47 2.87
CA GLU A 408 10.82 1.67 2.61
C GLU A 408 10.71 0.39 3.45
N VAL A 409 10.91 -0.76 2.83
CA VAL A 409 10.73 -2.08 3.43
C VAL A 409 12.02 -2.87 3.32
N GLU A 410 12.38 -3.55 4.39
CA GLU A 410 13.58 -4.38 4.52
C GLU A 410 13.66 -5.44 3.41
N GLU A 411 14.87 -5.82 2.98
CA GLU A 411 15.24 -6.88 2.01
C GLU A 411 14.46 -6.90 0.69
N ASP A 412 13.15 -7.21 0.71
CA ASP A 412 12.35 -7.47 -0.49
C ASP A 412 11.93 -6.19 -1.23
N ASN A 413 12.13 -5.02 -0.65
CA ASN A 413 11.80 -3.73 -1.26
C ASN A 413 10.37 -3.66 -1.82
N SER A 414 9.40 -4.29 -1.17
CA SER A 414 8.02 -4.37 -1.63
C SER A 414 7.03 -4.45 -0.47
N TYR A 415 5.80 -4.07 -0.74
CA TYR A 415 4.70 -4.21 0.22
C TYR A 415 3.35 -4.40 -0.48
N VAL A 416 2.31 -4.65 0.29
CA VAL A 416 0.96 -4.91 -0.22
C VAL A 416 0.04 -3.77 0.15
N VAL A 417 -0.56 -3.13 -0.86
CA VAL A 417 -1.62 -2.13 -0.70
C VAL A 417 -2.93 -2.68 -1.23
N GLU A 418 -3.99 -2.66 -0.40
CA GLU A 418 -5.33 -3.10 -0.80
C GLU A 418 -5.34 -4.44 -1.55
N ASN A 419 -4.49 -5.38 -1.08
CA ASN A 419 -4.27 -6.71 -1.66
C ASN A 419 -3.54 -6.72 -3.01
N ILE A 420 -2.85 -5.67 -3.39
CA ILE A 420 -2.03 -5.59 -4.61
C ILE A 420 -0.58 -5.40 -4.20
N ILE A 421 0.32 -6.19 -4.79
CA ILE A 421 1.76 -6.13 -4.54
C ILE A 421 2.37 -4.97 -5.32
N VAL A 422 3.11 -4.11 -4.61
CA VAL A 422 3.80 -2.95 -5.15
C VAL A 422 5.24 -2.91 -4.65
N HIS A 423 6.12 -2.23 -5.41
CA HIS A 423 7.48 -1.97 -4.98
C HIS A 423 7.50 -0.80 -3.99
N ASN A 424 8.40 -0.83 -3.02
CA ASN A 424 8.71 0.40 -2.31
C ASN A 424 9.49 1.34 -3.23
N CYS A 425 9.34 2.62 -3.03
CA CYS A 425 10.28 3.57 -3.62
C CYS A 425 11.39 3.80 -2.60
N GLN A 426 12.60 3.50 -2.98
CA GLN A 426 13.78 3.69 -2.11
C GLN A 426 14.13 5.16 -1.89
N ASP A 427 13.19 6.07 -2.05
CA ASP A 427 13.39 7.52 -2.08
C ASP A 427 12.55 8.22 -1.03
N LEU A 428 12.81 7.91 0.24
CA LEU A 428 12.16 8.55 1.36
C LEU A 428 13.09 9.57 2.01
N SER A 429 12.49 10.67 2.42
CA SER A 429 13.16 11.81 3.05
C SER A 429 14.11 11.39 4.18
N VAL A 430 15.16 12.15 4.34
CA VAL A 430 16.31 11.98 5.24
C VAL A 430 15.97 12.08 6.75
N ALA A 431 14.69 12.08 7.15
CA ALA A 431 14.27 12.28 8.53
C ALA A 431 14.28 10.98 9.35
N GLY A 432 15.43 10.52 9.75
CA GLY A 432 15.62 9.51 10.80
C GLY A 432 16.61 10.02 11.85
N LYS A 433 16.26 9.86 13.14
CA LYS A 433 17.07 10.28 14.30
C LYS A 433 18.56 10.00 14.11
N ARG A 434 19.37 11.03 14.38
CA ARG A 434 20.81 10.93 14.55
C ARG A 434 21.18 9.95 15.68
N GLU A 435 21.31 8.68 15.38
CA GLU A 435 22.09 7.75 16.17
C GLU A 435 23.28 7.34 15.34
N GLY A 436 24.45 7.88 15.72
CA GLY A 436 25.81 7.52 15.36
C GLY A 436 26.12 7.07 13.91
N LEU A 437 27.28 7.44 13.43
CA LEU A 437 27.95 7.19 12.14
C LEU A 437 27.99 5.73 11.60
N ALA A 438 27.15 4.81 12.11
CA ALA A 438 27.16 3.38 11.76
C ALA A 438 25.79 2.80 11.35
N GLY A 439 24.72 3.59 11.26
CA GLY A 439 23.42 3.12 10.75
C GLY A 439 23.38 3.19 9.22
N GLU A 440 23.15 2.08 8.54
CA GLU A 440 22.95 2.02 7.09
C GLU A 440 21.84 2.99 6.66
N ARG A 441 22.25 4.11 6.07
CA ARG A 441 21.35 5.08 5.44
C ARG A 441 21.16 4.63 3.98
N SER A 442 20.12 3.86 3.73
CA SER A 442 19.77 3.42 2.39
C SER A 442 18.51 4.11 1.90
N GLY A 443 18.53 4.59 0.67
CA GLY A 443 17.42 5.21 -0.06
C GLY A 443 17.95 5.78 -1.36
N LEU A 444 17.14 5.76 -2.43
CA LEU A 444 17.60 6.19 -3.77
C LEU A 444 18.07 7.65 -3.82
N PHE A 445 17.54 8.53 -2.94
CA PHE A 445 18.11 9.85 -2.72
C PHE A 445 19.56 9.73 -2.21
N MET A 446 19.79 8.85 -1.22
CA MET A 446 21.14 8.61 -0.67
C MET A 446 22.04 7.92 -1.68
N ASP A 447 21.50 7.06 -2.56
CA ASP A 447 22.26 6.51 -3.69
C ASP A 447 22.67 7.61 -4.68
N ALA A 448 21.77 8.55 -4.97
CA ALA A 448 22.14 9.71 -5.77
C ALA A 448 23.25 10.54 -5.10
N ILE A 449 23.11 10.82 -3.79
CA ILE A 449 24.17 11.51 -3.01
C ILE A 449 25.45 10.68 -2.96
N ARG A 450 25.36 9.37 -2.76
CA ARG A 450 26.51 8.46 -2.79
C ARG A 450 27.25 8.53 -4.13
N ILE A 451 26.56 8.44 -5.24
CA ILE A 451 27.13 8.55 -6.59
C ILE A 451 27.81 9.90 -6.79
N ILE A 452 27.16 11.00 -6.38
CA ILE A 452 27.73 12.34 -6.43
C ILE A 452 29.01 12.39 -5.60
N ARG A 453 29.01 11.93 -4.36
CA ARG A 453 30.18 11.91 -3.46
C ARG A 453 31.31 11.05 -4.02
N GLN A 454 31.02 9.85 -4.51
CA GLN A 454 32.01 8.95 -5.13
C GLN A 454 32.66 9.60 -6.36
N MET A 455 31.87 10.21 -7.24
CA MET A 455 32.40 10.91 -8.43
C MET A 455 33.26 12.11 -8.01
N ARG A 456 32.82 12.88 -7.03
CA ARG A 456 33.61 14.02 -6.51
C ARG A 456 34.91 13.57 -5.90
N THR A 457 34.91 12.48 -5.10
CA THR A 457 36.14 11.90 -4.53
C THR A 457 37.07 11.43 -5.63
N ALA A 458 36.61 10.67 -6.61
CA ALA A 458 37.41 10.13 -7.70
C ALA A 458 38.01 11.22 -8.61
N THR A 459 37.35 12.38 -8.69
CA THR A 459 37.79 13.49 -9.55
C THR A 459 38.45 14.65 -8.80
N GLY A 460 38.78 14.47 -7.52
CA GLY A 460 39.39 15.53 -6.69
C GLY A 460 38.47 16.75 -6.53
N GLY A 461 37.16 16.53 -6.42
CA GLY A 461 36.15 17.57 -6.29
C GLY A 461 35.75 18.27 -7.61
N LYS A 462 36.24 17.78 -8.76
CA LYS A 462 36.00 18.44 -10.06
C LYS A 462 34.60 18.14 -10.61
N TYR A 463 34.09 16.92 -10.47
CA TYR A 463 32.80 16.49 -11.03
C TYR A 463 31.97 15.72 -10.00
N PRO A 464 30.62 15.82 -10.04
CA PRO A 464 29.88 16.83 -10.78
C PRO A 464 30.12 18.23 -10.16
N ARG A 465 29.96 19.26 -10.96
CA ARG A 465 29.88 20.64 -10.47
C ARG A 465 28.51 20.92 -9.90
N PHE A 466 27.44 20.48 -10.61
CA PHE A 466 26.08 20.75 -10.22
C PHE A 466 25.29 19.47 -9.91
N ALA A 467 24.41 19.56 -8.91
CA ALA A 467 23.31 18.62 -8.72
C ALA A 467 21.98 19.36 -8.83
N VAL A 468 21.02 18.76 -9.53
CA VAL A 468 19.67 19.31 -9.67
C VAL A 468 18.68 18.28 -9.13
N TRP A 469 17.99 18.67 -8.07
CA TRP A 469 16.94 17.85 -7.45
C TRP A 469 15.57 18.48 -7.69
N GLU A 470 14.64 17.67 -8.21
CA GLU A 470 13.25 18.07 -8.40
C GLU A 470 12.36 17.41 -7.34
N ASN A 471 11.50 18.22 -6.71
CA ASN A 471 10.50 17.68 -5.81
C ASN A 471 9.25 18.59 -5.77
N VAL A 472 8.28 18.20 -4.96
CA VAL A 472 7.03 18.96 -4.76
C VAL A 472 7.14 19.94 -3.59
N PRO A 473 6.39 21.06 -3.57
CA PRO A 473 6.44 22.05 -2.48
C PRO A 473 6.12 21.50 -1.09
N GLY A 474 5.45 20.33 -1.00
CA GLY A 474 5.20 19.63 0.26
C GLY A 474 6.47 19.25 1.03
N ALA A 475 7.63 19.12 0.38
CA ALA A 475 8.90 18.86 1.03
C ALA A 475 9.26 19.94 2.08
N PHE A 476 8.87 21.20 1.85
CA PHE A 476 9.12 22.29 2.79
C PHE A 476 8.38 22.16 4.14
N SER A 477 7.27 21.43 4.17
CA SER A 477 6.44 21.26 5.38
C SER A 477 6.46 19.83 5.93
N SER A 478 7.05 18.88 5.21
CA SER A 478 7.18 17.50 5.65
C SER A 478 7.98 17.44 6.95
N ASN A 479 7.48 16.66 7.94
CA ASN A 479 8.08 16.54 9.27
C ASN A 479 8.44 17.93 9.88
N LYS A 480 7.52 18.90 9.79
CA LYS A 480 7.73 20.29 10.25
C LYS A 480 8.92 21.00 9.58
N GLY A 481 9.30 20.57 8.36
CA GLY A 481 10.43 21.13 7.61
C GLY A 481 11.77 20.42 7.81
N GLU A 482 11.84 19.46 8.74
CA GLU A 482 13.06 18.70 9.01
C GLU A 482 13.52 17.86 7.83
N ASP A 483 12.58 17.39 6.99
CA ASP A 483 12.91 16.59 5.82
C ASP A 483 13.67 17.42 4.77
N PHE A 484 13.25 18.65 4.53
CA PHE A 484 13.95 19.53 3.60
C PHE A 484 15.29 20.00 4.18
N ARG A 485 15.37 20.22 5.50
CA ARG A 485 16.64 20.50 6.19
C ARG A 485 17.65 19.38 5.91
N ALA A 486 17.21 18.14 6.10
CA ALA A 486 18.07 16.99 5.91
C ALA A 486 18.55 16.83 4.45
N VAL A 487 17.70 17.15 3.45
CA VAL A 487 18.12 17.21 2.04
C VAL A 487 19.26 18.23 1.85
N LEU A 488 19.14 19.42 2.45
CA LEU A 488 20.16 20.46 2.36
C LEU A 488 21.46 20.01 3.07
N GLU A 489 21.36 19.42 4.27
CA GLU A 489 22.50 18.92 5.06
C GLU A 489 23.27 17.80 4.34
N GLU A 490 22.55 16.87 3.69
CA GLU A 490 23.22 15.78 2.95
C GLU A 490 23.92 16.27 1.69
N ILE A 491 23.37 17.27 1.00
CA ILE A 491 24.02 17.87 -0.17
C ILE A 491 25.21 18.73 0.26
N ALA A 492 25.06 19.52 1.33
CA ALA A 492 26.10 20.42 1.82
C ALA A 492 27.21 19.71 2.65
N GLU A 493 26.95 18.49 3.12
CA GLU A 493 27.79 17.77 4.09
C GLU A 493 28.04 18.55 5.39
N ALA A 494 27.05 19.36 5.82
CA ALA A 494 27.13 20.24 6.98
C ALA A 494 25.78 20.43 7.65
N GLU A 495 25.80 20.81 8.94
CA GLU A 495 24.56 21.15 9.69
C GLU A 495 23.96 22.46 9.19
N ILE A 496 22.64 22.45 8.95
CA ILE A 496 21.88 23.61 8.51
C ILE A 496 20.79 23.90 9.55
N PRO A 497 20.76 25.11 10.16
CA PRO A 497 19.72 25.45 11.12
C PRO A 497 18.35 25.58 10.44
N MET A 498 17.30 25.24 11.18
CA MET A 498 15.95 25.57 10.75
C MET A 498 15.76 27.10 10.69
N PRO A 499 15.00 27.63 9.72
CA PRO A 499 14.64 29.05 9.73
C PRO A 499 13.95 29.47 11.04
N GLU A 500 14.21 30.68 11.52
CA GLU A 500 13.59 31.21 12.75
C GLU A 500 12.07 31.15 12.73
N SER A 501 11.46 31.29 11.55
CA SER A 501 10.02 31.17 11.35
C SER A 501 9.48 29.74 11.52
N GLY A 502 10.35 28.72 11.66
CA GLY A 502 9.99 27.30 11.64
C GLY A 502 9.47 26.80 10.29
N LYS A 503 9.60 27.58 9.21
CA LYS A 503 9.10 27.24 7.87
C LYS A 503 10.11 27.64 6.80
N TRP A 504 10.30 26.78 5.80
CA TRP A 504 11.08 27.08 4.61
C TRP A 504 10.29 27.99 3.66
N ALA A 505 10.95 28.97 3.09
CA ALA A 505 10.37 29.85 2.05
C ALA A 505 10.31 29.11 0.70
N GLU A 506 9.41 29.54 -0.19
CA GLU A 506 9.28 28.97 -1.55
C GLU A 506 10.51 29.23 -2.43
N ALA A 507 11.39 30.13 -2.04
CA ALA A 507 12.71 30.35 -2.63
C ALA A 507 13.71 30.69 -1.52
N GLY A 508 14.95 30.23 -1.65
CA GLY A 508 16.00 30.49 -0.69
C GLY A 508 17.36 30.03 -1.17
N MET A 509 18.39 30.36 -0.39
CA MET A 509 19.74 29.95 -0.65
C MET A 509 20.50 29.70 0.67
N VAL A 510 21.39 28.72 0.64
CA VAL A 510 22.33 28.43 1.71
C VAL A 510 23.72 28.30 1.11
N ARG A 511 24.71 28.94 1.75
CA ARG A 511 26.11 28.86 1.36
C ARG A 511 26.93 28.28 2.49
N ILE A 512 27.62 27.17 2.23
CA ILE A 512 28.44 26.48 3.23
C ILE A 512 29.76 26.06 2.57
N GLY A 513 30.86 26.66 3.05
CA GLY A 513 32.19 26.45 2.45
C GLY A 513 32.20 26.77 0.96
N ASN A 514 32.50 25.78 0.13
CA ASN A 514 32.51 25.89 -1.32
C ASN A 514 31.24 25.36 -1.98
N CYS A 515 30.16 25.12 -1.22
CA CYS A 515 28.90 24.63 -1.73
C CYS A 515 27.82 25.71 -1.59
N ASP A 516 27.26 26.15 -2.71
CA ASP A 516 26.04 26.96 -2.76
C ASP A 516 24.86 26.07 -3.11
N ILE A 517 23.79 26.16 -2.33
CA ILE A 517 22.52 25.49 -2.62
C ILE A 517 21.43 26.54 -2.71
N ALA A 518 20.80 26.64 -3.86
CA ALA A 518 19.62 27.49 -4.06
C ALA A 518 18.40 26.63 -4.39
N TRP A 519 17.24 27.07 -3.96
CA TRP A 519 15.96 26.42 -4.33
C TRP A 519 14.90 27.45 -4.67
N ARG A 520 13.99 27.04 -5.56
CA ARG A 520 12.83 27.84 -5.95
C ARG A 520 11.66 26.98 -6.35
N THR A 521 10.45 27.38 -5.97
CA THR A 521 9.22 26.79 -6.47
C THR A 521 8.87 27.40 -7.82
N LEU A 522 8.84 26.58 -8.87
CA LEU A 522 8.42 26.96 -10.21
C LEU A 522 7.06 26.32 -10.53
N ASP A 523 6.20 27.05 -11.26
CA ASP A 523 4.90 26.54 -11.71
C ASP A 523 4.88 26.50 -13.25
N ALA A 524 4.69 25.30 -13.81
CA ALA A 524 4.75 25.04 -15.25
C ALA A 524 3.80 25.92 -16.09
N GLN A 525 2.67 26.41 -15.50
CA GLN A 525 1.72 27.28 -16.19
C GLN A 525 2.36 28.59 -16.70
N TYR A 526 3.41 29.07 -16.05
CA TYR A 526 4.12 30.28 -16.42
C TYR A 526 5.23 30.06 -17.46
N TRP A 527 5.43 28.77 -17.86
CA TRP A 527 6.51 28.34 -18.76
C TRP A 527 5.97 27.72 -20.07
N GLY A 528 4.80 28.17 -20.51
CA GLY A 528 4.20 27.73 -21.78
C GLY A 528 3.46 26.36 -21.72
N VAL A 529 3.31 25.78 -20.55
CA VAL A 529 2.53 24.55 -20.35
C VAL A 529 1.18 24.91 -19.71
N PRO A 530 0.01 24.61 -20.32
CA PRO A 530 -1.31 24.95 -19.78
C PRO A 530 -1.69 24.03 -18.62
N GLN A 531 -0.81 23.93 -17.60
CA GLN A 531 -0.97 23.08 -16.43
C GLN A 531 -0.41 23.77 -15.19
N ARG A 532 -1.22 23.89 -14.14
CA ARG A 532 -0.73 24.23 -12.79
C ARG A 532 0.08 23.07 -12.24
N ARG A 533 1.41 23.15 -12.31
CA ARG A 533 2.34 22.14 -11.82
C ARG A 533 3.49 22.82 -11.08
N LYS A 534 3.29 23.04 -9.78
CA LYS A 534 4.34 23.59 -8.91
C LYS A 534 5.36 22.51 -8.54
N ARG A 535 6.65 22.83 -8.68
CA ARG A 535 7.76 21.98 -8.28
C ARG A 535 8.86 22.81 -7.62
N ILE A 536 9.50 22.23 -6.60
CA ILE A 536 10.76 22.73 -6.10
C ILE A 536 11.84 22.28 -7.08
N PHE A 537 12.63 23.21 -7.54
CA PHE A 537 13.92 22.89 -8.11
C PHE A 537 14.97 23.35 -7.12
N LEU A 538 15.89 22.47 -6.79
CA LEU A 538 17.05 22.75 -5.97
C LEU A 538 18.28 22.53 -6.85
N VAL A 539 19.16 23.52 -6.89
CA VAL A 539 20.45 23.46 -7.57
C VAL A 539 21.54 23.58 -6.51
N ALA A 540 22.44 22.62 -6.48
CA ALA A 540 23.68 22.71 -5.71
C ALA A 540 24.86 22.99 -6.67
N ASP A 541 25.65 24.04 -6.40
CA ASP A 541 26.96 24.28 -7.01
C ASP A 541 28.04 23.90 -6.00
N PHE A 542 28.71 22.78 -6.22
CA PHE A 542 29.75 22.26 -5.32
C PHE A 542 31.09 22.99 -5.43
N ARG A 543 31.22 23.98 -6.30
CA ARG A 543 32.37 24.87 -6.38
C ARG A 543 32.06 26.28 -5.87
N GLY A 544 30.82 26.52 -5.47
CA GLY A 544 30.25 27.67 -4.81
C GLY A 544 30.40 28.98 -5.56
N GLN A 545 29.35 29.48 -6.17
CA GLN A 545 29.08 30.93 -6.34
C GLN A 545 27.87 31.24 -7.24
N CYS A 546 27.30 30.27 -7.98
CA CYS A 546 26.26 30.59 -8.96
C CYS A 546 24.96 29.82 -8.86
N ALA A 547 24.73 29.03 -7.81
CA ALA A 547 23.45 28.30 -7.66
C ALA A 547 22.23 29.24 -7.67
N GLY A 548 22.34 30.40 -7.01
CA GLY A 548 21.29 31.44 -7.00
C GLY A 548 21.11 32.20 -8.33
N GLU A 549 22.10 32.18 -9.21
CA GLU A 549 22.01 32.78 -10.55
C GLU A 549 21.33 31.83 -11.56
N ILE A 550 21.32 30.52 -11.27
CA ILE A 550 20.71 29.49 -12.10
C ILE A 550 19.18 29.45 -11.88
N LEU A 551 18.71 29.71 -10.65
CA LEU A 551 17.30 29.69 -10.24
C LEU A 551 16.74 31.12 -10.05
#